data_9a277d7ffbe3341817d1617632cff7fc
#
_entry.id   9a277d7ffbe3341817d1617632cff7fc
#
_cell.length_a   1.000
_cell.length_b   1.000
_cell.length_c   1.000
_cell.angle_alpha   90.00
_cell.angle_beta   90.00
_cell.angle_gamma   90.00
#
_symmetry.space_group_name_H-M   'P 1'
#
loop_
_entity.id
_entity.type
_entity.pdbx_description
1 polymer ?
#
loop_
_entity_poly.entity_id
_entity_poly.type
_entity_poly.pdbx_seq_one_letter_code
_entity_poly.pdbx_strand_id
1 'polypeptide(L)'
;TVTFLRKTGTRERDKKSSTPALDEFGRDLTQLAQEGTLDPVIGRADEIERVLQILSRRTKNNPALIGESGVGKTAIVEGLAQRIIGMDVPDNLLNRRVIALDLGSLVAGTKYRGQFEERLKVVMKEIAQAGNIILFIDELHTLVGAGAAEGSIDAANMLKPALSRGEIQCIGATTLDEYRKHIEKDGALKRRFQPIYVQPPSVDETISIIQGLRDRYEEHHGVESTDEAVEEAVRLTD
;
A
#
# COMPACT_ATOMS: atom_id res chain seq x y z
N THR A 1 -37.86 37.11 -20.02
CA THR A 1 -36.39 37.31 -20.10
C THR A 1 -35.76 36.47 -19.04
N VAL A 2 -35.20 35.29 -19.43
CA VAL A 2 -34.53 34.34 -18.51
C VAL A 2 -33.04 34.63 -18.61
N THR A 3 -32.46 35.12 -17.52
CA THR A 3 -31.05 35.43 -17.41
C THR A 3 -30.27 34.14 -17.02
N PHE A 4 -29.48 33.62 -17.96
CA PHE A 4 -28.55 32.52 -17.68
C PHE A 4 -27.36 33.05 -16.88
N LEU A 5 -27.25 32.66 -15.60
CA LEU A 5 -26.02 32.82 -14.81
C LEU A 5 -25.03 31.78 -15.24
N ARG A 6 -24.00 32.17 -15.95
CA ARG A 6 -22.78 31.37 -16.20
C ARG A 6 -22.07 31.16 -14.84
N LYS A 7 -22.06 29.92 -14.34
CA LYS A 7 -21.12 29.51 -13.30
C LYS A 7 -19.69 29.55 -13.90
N THR A 8 -18.95 30.57 -13.56
CA THR A 8 -17.52 30.63 -13.77
C THR A 8 -16.89 29.57 -12.86
N GLY A 9 -16.46 28.46 -13.45
CA GLY A 9 -15.63 27.48 -12.76
C GLY A 9 -14.34 28.13 -12.31
N THR A 10 -14.21 28.31 -11.03
CA THR A 10 -12.93 28.69 -10.40
C THR A 10 -11.98 27.54 -10.65
N ARG A 11 -10.99 27.74 -11.54
CA ARG A 11 -9.84 26.84 -11.65
C ARG A 11 -9.17 26.81 -10.28
N GLU A 12 -9.27 25.68 -9.59
CA GLU A 12 -8.41 25.38 -8.46
C GLU A 12 -6.96 25.53 -8.98
N ARG A 13 -6.23 26.45 -8.35
CA ARG A 13 -4.81 26.61 -8.62
C ARG A 13 -4.16 25.30 -8.23
N ASP A 14 -3.51 24.63 -9.18
CA ASP A 14 -2.64 23.49 -8.95
C ASP A 14 -1.68 23.84 -7.79
N LYS A 15 -1.97 23.35 -6.59
CA LYS A 15 -1.01 23.35 -5.51
C LYS A 15 0.11 22.42 -5.97
N LYS A 16 1.27 22.98 -6.33
CA LYS A 16 2.46 22.17 -6.62
C LYS A 16 2.63 21.19 -5.48
N SER A 17 2.63 19.90 -5.80
CA SER A 17 2.87 18.85 -4.83
C SER A 17 4.17 19.11 -4.07
N SER A 18 4.18 18.85 -2.78
CA SER A 18 5.40 18.89 -1.97
C SER A 18 6.29 17.67 -2.21
N THR A 19 5.81 16.67 -2.93
CA THR A 19 6.46 15.39 -3.18
C THR A 19 6.36 14.97 -4.65
N PRO A 20 6.84 15.79 -5.62
CA PRO A 20 6.61 15.54 -7.05
C PRO A 20 7.26 14.26 -7.56
N ALA A 21 8.46 13.89 -7.08
CA ALA A 21 9.10 12.66 -7.50
C ALA A 21 8.39 11.42 -6.89
N LEU A 22 7.93 11.52 -5.65
CA LEU A 22 7.17 10.44 -5.04
C LEU A 22 5.81 10.25 -5.74
N ASP A 23 5.16 11.32 -6.15
CA ASP A 23 3.88 11.26 -6.88
C ASP A 23 4.06 10.69 -8.32
N GLU A 24 5.25 10.81 -8.91
CA GLU A 24 5.58 10.20 -10.21
C GLU A 24 5.78 8.69 -10.10
N PHE A 25 6.41 8.20 -9.02
CA PHE A 25 6.79 6.79 -8.85
C PHE A 25 5.97 6.06 -7.78
N GLY A 26 4.94 6.69 -7.23
CA GLY A 26 4.09 6.12 -6.21
C GLY A 26 2.61 6.32 -6.51
N ARG A 27 1.80 5.41 -5.97
CA ARG A 27 0.33 5.51 -6.00
C ARG A 27 -0.15 5.93 -4.62
N ASP A 28 -0.75 7.11 -4.48
CA ASP A 28 -1.29 7.60 -3.21
C ASP A 28 -2.63 6.93 -2.90
N LEU A 29 -2.61 5.93 -2.01
CA LEU A 29 -3.80 5.17 -1.63
C LEU A 29 -4.77 6.03 -0.79
N THR A 30 -4.27 7.01 -0.04
CA THR A 30 -5.13 7.93 0.72
C THR A 30 -5.86 8.91 -0.19
N GLN A 31 -5.23 9.36 -1.26
CA GLN A 31 -5.90 10.15 -2.28
C GLN A 31 -6.99 9.33 -2.99
N LEU A 32 -6.69 8.11 -3.40
CA LEU A 32 -7.66 7.21 -4.03
C LEU A 32 -8.83 6.86 -3.10
N ALA A 33 -8.56 6.70 -1.80
CA ALA A 33 -9.62 6.53 -0.80
C ALA A 33 -10.52 7.77 -0.70
N GLN A 34 -9.94 8.97 -0.74
CA GLN A 34 -10.68 10.23 -0.73
C GLN A 34 -11.54 10.42 -1.99
N GLU A 35 -11.05 9.96 -3.14
CA GLU A 35 -11.76 9.98 -4.42
C GLU A 35 -12.83 8.87 -4.52
N GLY A 36 -12.89 7.93 -3.57
CA GLY A 36 -13.83 6.81 -3.57
C GLY A 36 -13.56 5.75 -4.65
N THR A 37 -12.33 5.72 -5.17
CA THR A 37 -11.93 4.81 -6.27
C THR A 37 -11.43 3.44 -5.78
N LEU A 38 -11.11 3.32 -4.47
CA LEU A 38 -10.72 2.05 -3.88
C LEU A 38 -11.94 1.15 -3.66
N ASP A 39 -11.74 -0.15 -3.81
CA ASP A 39 -12.76 -1.15 -3.48
C ASP A 39 -13.03 -1.20 -1.97
N PRO A 40 -14.25 -1.55 -1.53
CA PRO A 40 -14.52 -1.78 -0.13
C PRO A 40 -13.71 -2.97 0.38
N VAL A 41 -13.10 -2.81 1.56
CA VAL A 41 -12.30 -3.88 2.18
C VAL A 41 -13.16 -4.64 3.18
N ILE A 42 -13.32 -5.94 2.96
CA ILE A 42 -14.20 -6.82 3.72
C ILE A 42 -13.37 -7.93 4.37
N GLY A 43 -13.70 -8.29 5.60
CA GLY A 43 -13.10 -9.43 6.30
C GLY A 43 -11.66 -9.22 6.78
N ARG A 44 -11.12 -7.97 6.78
CA ARG A 44 -9.73 -7.67 7.15
C ARG A 44 -9.61 -6.70 8.34
N ALA A 45 -10.65 -6.57 9.15
CA ALA A 45 -10.69 -5.62 10.26
C ALA A 45 -9.58 -5.87 11.29
N ASP A 46 -9.32 -7.12 11.64
CA ASP A 46 -8.34 -7.51 12.66
C ASP A 46 -6.91 -7.23 12.18
N GLU A 47 -6.60 -7.53 10.93
CA GLU A 47 -5.28 -7.24 10.35
C GLU A 47 -5.04 -5.73 10.24
N ILE A 48 -6.04 -4.95 9.83
CA ILE A 48 -5.95 -3.47 9.76
C ILE A 48 -5.75 -2.91 11.17
N GLU A 49 -6.49 -3.37 12.16
CA GLU A 49 -6.32 -2.96 13.55
C GLU A 49 -4.89 -3.27 14.05
N ARG A 50 -4.39 -4.45 13.70
CA ARG A 50 -3.01 -4.83 14.04
C ARG A 50 -1.97 -3.96 13.36
N VAL A 51 -2.19 -3.56 12.10
CA VAL A 51 -1.35 -2.59 11.38
C VAL A 51 -1.34 -1.25 12.11
N LEU A 52 -2.51 -0.72 12.49
CA LEU A 52 -2.65 0.54 13.24
C LEU A 52 -1.89 0.51 14.56
N GLN A 53 -2.03 -0.59 15.33
CA GLN A 53 -1.32 -0.78 16.58
C GLN A 53 0.19 -0.78 16.41
N ILE A 54 0.72 -1.41 15.35
CA ILE A 54 2.14 -1.47 15.08
C ILE A 54 2.66 -0.11 14.62
N LEU A 55 1.97 0.57 13.69
CA LEU A 55 2.33 1.89 13.22
C LEU A 55 2.37 2.94 14.35
N SER A 56 1.56 2.76 15.37
CA SER A 56 1.51 3.67 16.54
C SER A 56 2.61 3.41 17.57
N ARG A 57 3.43 2.38 17.42
CA ARG A 57 4.53 2.07 18.35
C ARG A 57 5.70 3.04 18.20
N ARG A 58 6.45 3.18 19.26
CA ARG A 58 7.70 3.94 19.29
C ARG A 58 8.88 3.24 18.60
N THR A 59 8.89 1.91 18.64
CA THR A 59 9.90 1.03 18.05
C THR A 59 9.23 -0.17 17.41
N LYS A 60 9.88 -0.83 16.44
CA LYS A 60 9.28 -1.90 15.63
C LYS A 60 7.92 -1.47 15.05
N ASN A 61 7.89 -0.26 14.52
CA ASN A 61 6.69 0.41 14.03
C ASN A 61 6.46 0.23 12.52
N ASN A 62 7.13 -0.73 11.90
CA ASN A 62 6.93 -1.11 10.50
C ASN A 62 6.25 -2.48 10.46
N PRO A 63 4.95 -2.58 10.10
CA PRO A 63 4.31 -3.87 9.89
C PRO A 63 4.86 -4.57 8.65
N ALA A 64 5.04 -5.88 8.75
CA ALA A 64 5.31 -6.75 7.61
C ALA A 64 4.14 -7.71 7.43
N LEU A 65 3.34 -7.53 6.39
CA LEU A 65 2.25 -8.42 6.00
C LEU A 65 2.83 -9.66 5.32
N ILE A 66 2.65 -10.81 5.95
CA ILE A 66 3.23 -12.07 5.52
C ILE A 66 2.11 -13.03 5.13
N GLY A 67 2.11 -13.49 3.90
CA GLY A 67 1.12 -14.43 3.39
C GLY A 67 1.39 -14.76 1.92
N GLU A 68 0.72 -15.78 1.44
CA GLU A 68 0.83 -16.22 0.04
C GLU A 68 0.37 -15.13 -0.93
N SER A 69 0.70 -15.27 -2.20
CA SER A 69 0.22 -14.37 -3.25
C SER A 69 -1.32 -14.45 -3.32
N GLY A 70 -1.98 -13.29 -3.50
CA GLY A 70 -3.45 -13.24 -3.67
C GLY A 70 -4.27 -13.26 -2.37
N VAL A 71 -3.67 -13.45 -1.17
CA VAL A 71 -4.45 -13.51 0.09
C VAL A 71 -5.03 -12.15 0.55
N GLY A 72 -4.81 -11.07 -0.18
CA GLY A 72 -5.38 -9.75 0.13
C GLY A 72 -4.48 -8.82 0.95
N LYS A 73 -3.15 -8.99 0.91
CA LYS A 73 -2.20 -8.09 1.61
C LYS A 73 -2.36 -6.63 1.21
N THR A 74 -2.54 -6.35 -0.08
CA THR A 74 -2.75 -5.00 -0.60
C THR A 74 -4.08 -4.41 -0.12
N ALA A 75 -5.15 -5.21 -0.09
CA ALA A 75 -6.45 -4.79 0.42
C ALA A 75 -6.39 -4.30 1.89
N ILE A 76 -5.56 -4.92 2.74
CA ILE A 76 -5.35 -4.45 4.12
C ILE A 76 -4.79 -3.01 4.14
N VAL A 77 -3.88 -2.69 3.23
CA VAL A 77 -3.27 -1.35 3.15
C VAL A 77 -4.24 -0.33 2.55
N GLU A 78 -5.06 -0.76 1.58
CA GLU A 78 -6.15 0.07 1.03
C GLU A 78 -7.22 0.35 2.10
N GLY A 79 -7.59 -0.65 2.91
CA GLY A 79 -8.48 -0.48 4.05
C GLY A 79 -7.90 0.46 5.13
N LEU A 80 -6.60 0.40 5.39
CA LEU A 80 -5.93 1.38 6.24
C LEU A 80 -6.08 2.81 5.68
N ALA A 81 -5.86 3.00 4.38
CA ALA A 81 -6.02 4.30 3.74
C ALA A 81 -7.45 4.84 3.86
N GLN A 82 -8.46 3.97 3.68
CA GLN A 82 -9.88 4.32 3.88
C GLN A 82 -10.16 4.73 5.34
N ARG A 83 -9.62 4.01 6.33
CA ARG A 83 -9.79 4.37 7.76
C ARG A 83 -9.10 5.69 8.11
N ILE A 84 -7.93 6.00 7.51
CA ILE A 84 -7.26 7.29 7.71
C ILE A 84 -8.14 8.44 7.19
N ILE A 85 -8.72 8.31 6.00
CA ILE A 85 -9.61 9.31 5.41
C ILE A 85 -10.91 9.42 6.20
N GLY A 86 -11.46 8.30 6.69
CA GLY A 86 -12.62 8.25 7.58
C GLY A 86 -12.36 8.76 9.00
N MET A 87 -11.11 9.17 9.31
CA MET A 87 -10.68 9.58 10.66
C MET A 87 -10.92 8.49 11.73
N ASP A 88 -10.97 7.23 11.33
CA ASP A 88 -11.12 6.06 12.20
C ASP A 88 -9.75 5.44 12.51
N VAL A 89 -8.83 6.26 13.01
CA VAL A 89 -7.45 5.88 13.36
C VAL A 89 -6.98 6.66 14.59
N PRO A 90 -5.96 6.18 15.33
CA PRO A 90 -5.33 6.94 16.40
C PRO A 90 -4.80 8.30 15.94
N ASP A 91 -4.77 9.29 16.85
CA ASP A 91 -4.40 10.69 16.58
C ASP A 91 -3.06 10.85 15.86
N ASN A 92 -2.08 10.00 16.19
CA ASN A 92 -0.74 10.03 15.57
C ASN A 92 -0.71 9.54 14.12
N LEU A 93 -1.80 8.94 13.64
CA LEU A 93 -1.98 8.49 12.26
C LEU A 93 -2.95 9.38 11.46
N LEU A 94 -3.59 10.34 12.10
CA LEU A 94 -4.38 11.35 11.40
C LEU A 94 -3.49 12.15 10.44
N ASN A 95 -4.01 12.48 9.28
CA ASN A 95 -3.31 13.22 8.21
C ASN A 95 -2.06 12.52 7.64
N ARG A 96 -1.88 11.23 7.89
CA ARG A 96 -0.86 10.44 7.19
C ARG A 96 -1.31 10.13 5.76
N ARG A 97 -0.33 10.11 4.86
CA ARG A 97 -0.50 9.64 3.48
C ARG A 97 0.10 8.24 3.36
N VAL A 98 -0.65 7.32 2.79
CA VAL A 98 -0.16 5.96 2.48
C VAL A 98 0.14 5.91 1.00
N ILE A 99 1.42 5.73 0.65
CA ILE A 99 1.87 5.73 -0.74
C ILE A 99 2.49 4.39 -1.08
N ALA A 100 1.90 3.70 -2.06
CA ALA A 100 2.45 2.47 -2.61
C ALA A 100 3.57 2.82 -3.60
N LEU A 101 4.79 2.40 -3.31
CA LEU A 101 5.95 2.65 -4.16
C LEU A 101 6.00 1.62 -5.30
N ASP A 102 6.02 2.10 -6.53
CA ASP A 102 6.24 1.28 -7.72
C ASP A 102 7.73 1.23 -8.08
N LEU A 103 8.38 0.16 -7.67
CA LEU A 103 9.80 -0.06 -7.97
C LEU A 103 10.05 -0.30 -9.46
N GLY A 104 9.08 -0.90 -10.17
CA GLY A 104 9.17 -1.11 -11.61
C GLY A 104 9.25 0.23 -12.36
N SER A 105 8.41 1.19 -12.00
CA SER A 105 8.42 2.54 -12.56
C SER A 105 9.71 3.30 -12.25
N LEU A 106 10.30 3.11 -11.08
CA LEU A 106 11.60 3.70 -10.73
C LEU A 106 12.74 3.21 -11.62
N VAL A 107 12.72 1.94 -12.00
CA VAL A 107 13.73 1.31 -12.88
C VAL A 107 13.44 1.60 -14.36
N ALA A 108 12.16 1.74 -14.74
CA ALA A 108 11.75 1.93 -16.12
C ALA A 108 12.42 3.16 -16.76
N GLY A 109 12.97 2.98 -17.96
CA GLY A 109 13.63 4.05 -18.72
C GLY A 109 15.00 4.47 -18.19
N THR A 110 15.55 3.83 -17.17
CA THR A 110 16.93 4.07 -16.73
C THR A 110 17.90 3.29 -17.61
N LYS A 111 18.80 3.99 -18.29
CA LYS A 111 19.86 3.36 -19.12
C LYS A 111 21.11 3.00 -18.28
N TYR A 112 21.29 3.65 -17.17
CA TYR A 112 22.46 3.51 -16.32
C TYR A 112 22.02 3.39 -14.85
N ARG A 113 22.71 2.55 -14.09
CA ARG A 113 22.53 2.30 -12.66
C ARG A 113 22.40 3.60 -11.83
N GLY A 114 23.24 4.59 -12.08
CA GLY A 114 23.22 5.86 -11.34
C GLY A 114 21.93 6.66 -11.49
N GLN A 115 21.17 6.49 -12.58
CA GLN A 115 19.89 7.20 -12.76
C GLN A 115 18.82 6.66 -11.80
N PHE A 116 18.76 5.34 -11.61
CA PHE A 116 17.86 4.72 -10.64
C PHE A 116 18.20 5.17 -9.20
N GLU A 117 19.49 5.11 -8.84
CA GLU A 117 19.97 5.55 -7.53
C GLU A 117 19.60 7.02 -7.25
N GLU A 118 19.75 7.88 -8.24
CA GLU A 118 19.41 9.31 -8.13
C GLU A 118 17.90 9.53 -7.94
N ARG A 119 17.05 8.84 -8.72
CA ARG A 119 15.58 8.89 -8.55
C ARG A 119 15.16 8.43 -7.15
N LEU A 120 15.65 7.27 -6.72
CA LEU A 120 15.34 6.73 -5.39
C LEU A 120 15.79 7.67 -4.28
N LYS A 121 16.96 8.31 -4.42
CA LYS A 121 17.49 9.29 -3.46
C LYS A 121 16.60 10.53 -3.35
N VAL A 122 16.06 11.01 -4.46
CA VAL A 122 15.12 12.15 -4.46
C VAL A 122 13.83 11.75 -3.76
N VAL A 123 13.24 10.60 -4.10
CA VAL A 123 12.02 10.06 -3.46
C VAL A 123 12.23 9.93 -1.94
N MET A 124 13.35 9.33 -1.52
CA MET A 124 13.67 9.18 -0.10
C MET A 124 13.79 10.51 0.65
N LYS A 125 14.38 11.52 0.00
CA LYS A 125 14.50 12.87 0.56
C LYS A 125 13.12 13.53 0.70
N GLU A 126 12.24 13.39 -0.28
CA GLU A 126 10.87 13.91 -0.20
C GLU A 126 10.08 13.25 0.93
N ILE A 127 10.16 11.92 1.08
CA ILE A 127 9.50 11.18 2.18
C ILE A 127 9.99 11.72 3.55
N ALA A 128 11.29 11.83 3.72
CA ALA A 128 11.87 12.32 4.97
C ALA A 128 11.49 13.78 5.29
N GLN A 129 11.40 14.64 4.28
CA GLN A 129 11.02 16.05 4.44
C GLN A 129 9.51 16.22 4.70
N ALA A 130 8.66 15.42 4.07
CA ALA A 130 7.22 15.48 4.28
C ALA A 130 6.82 15.04 5.70
N GLY A 131 7.48 14.02 6.25
CA GLY A 131 7.31 13.55 7.63
C GLY A 131 5.96 12.91 7.96
N ASN A 132 4.99 12.96 7.04
CA ASN A 132 3.65 12.40 7.21
C ASN A 132 3.36 11.22 6.27
N ILE A 133 4.37 10.63 5.64
CA ILE A 133 4.24 9.56 4.67
C ILE A 133 4.46 8.20 5.33
N ILE A 134 3.58 7.25 5.05
CA ILE A 134 3.73 5.83 5.31
C ILE A 134 3.93 5.17 3.94
N LEU A 135 5.09 4.59 3.73
CA LEU A 135 5.42 3.95 2.47
C LEU A 135 4.88 2.52 2.46
N PHE A 136 4.13 2.13 1.44
CA PHE A 136 3.79 0.75 1.19
C PHE A 136 4.74 0.15 0.16
N ILE A 137 5.34 -0.97 0.50
CA ILE A 137 6.30 -1.68 -0.33
C ILE A 137 5.81 -3.10 -0.52
N ASP A 138 5.25 -3.35 -1.68
CA ASP A 138 4.95 -4.72 -2.05
C ASP A 138 6.23 -5.47 -2.43
N GLU A 139 6.23 -6.77 -2.24
CA GLU A 139 7.44 -7.60 -2.42
C GLU A 139 8.68 -7.04 -1.69
N LEU A 140 8.52 -6.73 -0.39
CA LEU A 140 9.57 -6.13 0.45
C LEU A 140 10.94 -6.80 0.31
N HIS A 141 10.97 -8.09 0.03
CA HIS A 141 12.19 -8.87 -0.17
C HIS A 141 13.02 -8.39 -1.38
N THR A 142 12.40 -7.81 -2.40
CA THR A 142 13.11 -7.27 -3.57
C THR A 142 14.01 -6.10 -3.20
N LEU A 143 13.61 -5.31 -2.20
CA LEU A 143 14.39 -4.18 -1.66
C LEU A 143 15.52 -4.59 -0.73
N VAL A 144 15.52 -5.82 -0.23
CA VAL A 144 16.48 -6.26 0.79
C VAL A 144 17.59 -7.14 0.22
N GLY A 145 17.69 -7.22 -1.09
CA GLY A 145 18.76 -7.92 -1.77
C GLY A 145 18.41 -9.33 -2.25
N ALA A 146 17.12 -9.65 -2.37
CA ALA A 146 16.65 -10.94 -2.90
C ALA A 146 16.65 -11.02 -4.43
N GLY A 147 16.83 -9.91 -5.12
CA GLY A 147 16.78 -9.86 -6.58
C GLY A 147 18.17 -10.02 -7.20
N ALA A 148 18.35 -11.02 -8.06
CA ALA A 148 19.53 -11.17 -8.91
C ALA A 148 19.60 -10.11 -10.03
N ALA A 149 18.63 -9.21 -10.12
CA ALA A 149 18.62 -8.13 -11.09
C ALA A 149 19.53 -6.97 -10.61
N GLU A 150 20.34 -6.44 -11.49
CA GLU A 150 21.36 -5.42 -11.20
C GLU A 150 20.83 -4.16 -10.47
N GLY A 151 19.53 -3.84 -10.56
CA GLY A 151 18.93 -2.68 -9.88
C GLY A 151 18.48 -2.91 -8.44
N SER A 152 18.22 -4.15 -8.01
CA SER A 152 17.64 -4.44 -6.68
C SER A 152 18.65 -4.32 -5.53
N ILE A 153 19.92 -4.59 -5.80
CA ILE A 153 21.01 -4.48 -4.80
C ILE A 153 21.20 -3.03 -4.36
N ASP A 154 20.94 -2.09 -5.24
CA ASP A 154 21.14 -0.67 -4.98
C ASP A 154 20.00 -0.05 -4.17
N ALA A 155 18.76 -0.44 -4.44
CA ALA A 155 17.61 -0.05 -3.64
C ALA A 155 17.77 -0.50 -2.18
N ALA A 156 18.22 -1.73 -1.97
CA ALA A 156 18.48 -2.28 -0.65
C ALA A 156 19.52 -1.45 0.13
N ASN A 157 20.62 -1.09 -0.51
CA ASN A 157 21.69 -0.31 0.12
C ASN A 157 21.26 1.11 0.51
N MET A 158 20.27 1.68 -0.17
CA MET A 158 19.75 3.01 0.10
C MET A 158 18.61 3.02 1.12
N LEU A 159 17.66 2.10 0.99
CA LEU A 159 16.47 2.05 1.86
C LEU A 159 16.76 1.44 3.23
N LYS A 160 17.58 0.41 3.29
CA LYS A 160 17.91 -0.29 4.54
C LYS A 160 18.50 0.62 5.63
N PRO A 161 19.43 1.55 5.36
CA PRO A 161 19.88 2.50 6.36
C PRO A 161 18.78 3.43 6.88
N ALA A 162 17.94 3.96 5.99
CA ALA A 162 16.84 4.85 6.36
C ALA A 162 15.77 4.12 7.20
N LEU A 163 15.39 2.90 6.81
CA LEU A 163 14.50 2.03 7.58
C LEU A 163 15.11 1.67 8.94
N SER A 164 16.40 1.33 8.99
CA SER A 164 17.07 0.94 10.23
C SER A 164 17.25 2.11 11.21
N ARG A 165 17.42 3.36 10.73
CA ARG A 165 17.45 4.56 11.56
C ARG A 165 16.06 5.05 11.97
N GLY A 166 14.98 4.56 11.30
CA GLY A 166 13.61 5.01 11.54
C GLY A 166 13.30 6.38 10.95
N GLU A 167 14.03 6.78 9.91
CA GLU A 167 13.79 8.02 9.15
C GLU A 167 12.54 7.90 8.29
N ILE A 168 12.13 6.66 7.98
CA ILE A 168 10.97 6.31 7.17
C ILE A 168 10.14 5.29 7.92
N GLN A 169 8.84 5.47 7.87
CA GLN A 169 7.86 4.49 8.30
C GLN A 169 7.29 3.76 7.08
N CYS A 170 7.26 2.44 7.14
CA CYS A 170 6.74 1.65 6.01
C CYS A 170 5.92 0.44 6.45
N ILE A 171 5.07 -0.01 5.53
CA ILE A 171 4.36 -1.29 5.56
C ILE A 171 4.99 -2.13 4.46
N GLY A 172 5.49 -3.32 4.78
CA GLY A 172 5.99 -4.25 3.79
C GLY A 172 5.02 -5.40 3.57
N ALA A 173 4.94 -5.92 2.35
CA ALA A 173 4.24 -7.16 2.04
C ALA A 173 5.22 -8.18 1.45
N THR A 174 5.12 -9.45 1.83
CA THR A 174 6.00 -10.52 1.34
C THR A 174 5.42 -11.90 1.65
N THR A 175 6.03 -12.95 1.15
CA THR A 175 5.72 -14.33 1.54
C THR A 175 6.49 -14.75 2.80
N LEU A 176 6.08 -15.85 3.43
CA LEU A 176 6.74 -16.36 4.64
C LEU A 176 8.18 -16.77 4.36
N ASP A 177 8.42 -17.43 3.25
CA ASP A 177 9.76 -17.92 2.88
C ASP A 177 10.73 -16.76 2.62
N GLU A 178 10.28 -15.73 1.87
CA GLU A 178 11.09 -14.55 1.59
C GLU A 178 11.34 -13.72 2.87
N TYR A 179 10.33 -13.61 3.76
CA TYR A 179 10.51 -12.95 5.04
C TYR A 179 11.58 -13.62 5.88
N ARG A 180 11.53 -14.96 6.03
CA ARG A 180 12.53 -15.74 6.78
C ARG A 180 13.93 -15.64 6.19
N LYS A 181 13.99 -15.65 4.86
CA LYS A 181 15.26 -15.64 4.13
C LYS A 181 15.96 -14.29 4.17
N HIS A 182 15.22 -13.19 4.04
CA HIS A 182 15.77 -11.86 3.78
C HIS A 182 15.59 -10.86 4.93
N ILE A 183 14.46 -10.88 5.63
CA ILE A 183 14.15 -9.91 6.69
C ILE A 183 14.56 -10.45 8.07
N GLU A 184 14.19 -11.67 8.38
CA GLU A 184 14.40 -12.24 9.71
C GLU A 184 15.88 -12.48 10.02
N LYS A 185 16.68 -12.79 9.01
CA LYS A 185 18.14 -12.97 9.14
C LYS A 185 18.90 -11.65 9.26
N ASP A 186 18.30 -10.55 8.83
CA ASP A 186 18.91 -9.23 8.94
C ASP A 186 18.60 -8.60 10.30
N GLY A 187 19.61 -8.49 11.15
CA GLY A 187 19.46 -7.95 12.51
C GLY A 187 18.95 -6.51 12.57
N ALA A 188 19.22 -5.67 11.55
CA ALA A 188 18.77 -4.30 11.49
C ALA A 188 17.28 -4.22 11.14
N LEU A 189 16.83 -5.00 10.15
CA LEU A 189 15.43 -5.05 9.72
C LEU A 189 14.55 -5.80 10.71
N LYS A 190 15.01 -6.92 11.27
CA LYS A 190 14.30 -7.67 12.32
C LYS A 190 13.91 -6.81 13.52
N ARG A 191 14.74 -5.82 13.86
CA ARG A 191 14.45 -4.88 14.97
C ARG A 191 13.42 -3.80 14.60
N ARG A 192 13.11 -3.64 13.32
CA ARG A 192 12.23 -2.58 12.81
C ARG A 192 10.89 -3.11 12.31
N PHE A 193 10.91 -4.32 11.75
CA PHE A 193 9.69 -4.94 11.24
C PHE A 193 9.02 -5.83 12.29
N GLN A 194 7.68 -5.77 12.30
CA GLN A 194 6.82 -6.64 13.09
C GLN A 194 5.96 -7.46 12.14
N PRO A 195 6.07 -8.80 12.15
CA PRO A 195 5.27 -9.65 11.28
C PRO A 195 3.79 -9.65 11.67
N ILE A 196 2.92 -9.65 10.65
CA ILE A 196 1.49 -9.92 10.70
C ILE A 196 1.24 -11.02 9.68
N TYR A 197 0.74 -12.17 10.15
CA TYR A 197 0.42 -13.29 9.27
C TYR A 197 -0.98 -13.10 8.70
N VAL A 198 -1.08 -13.05 7.37
CA VAL A 198 -2.33 -12.90 6.62
C VAL A 198 -2.69 -14.27 6.06
N GLN A 199 -3.76 -14.83 6.57
CA GLN A 199 -4.27 -16.12 6.11
C GLN A 199 -5.19 -15.94 4.89
N PRO A 200 -5.30 -16.95 4.02
CA PRO A 200 -6.38 -16.99 3.04
C PRO A 200 -7.74 -16.84 3.73
N PRO A 201 -8.70 -16.15 3.12
CA PRO A 201 -10.05 -16.08 3.68
C PRO A 201 -10.71 -17.48 3.63
N SER A 202 -11.58 -17.75 4.60
CA SER A 202 -12.46 -18.94 4.58
C SER A 202 -13.50 -18.83 3.45
N VAL A 203 -14.19 -19.93 3.16
CA VAL A 203 -15.30 -19.95 2.19
C VAL A 203 -16.34 -18.88 2.50
N ASP A 204 -16.79 -18.78 3.75
CA ASP A 204 -17.80 -17.81 4.16
C ASP A 204 -17.29 -16.36 4.06
N GLU A 205 -16.04 -16.11 4.42
CA GLU A 205 -15.41 -14.80 4.22
C GLU A 205 -15.27 -14.48 2.74
N THR A 206 -14.91 -15.45 1.89
CA THR A 206 -14.79 -15.26 0.45
C THR A 206 -16.15 -14.91 -0.17
N ILE A 207 -17.23 -15.61 0.23
CA ILE A 207 -18.59 -15.27 -0.18
C ILE A 207 -18.92 -13.82 0.20
N SER A 208 -18.64 -13.44 1.44
CA SER A 208 -18.88 -12.07 1.93
C SER A 208 -18.08 -11.02 1.16
N ILE A 209 -16.83 -11.32 0.80
CA ILE A 209 -15.98 -10.45 -0.02
C ILE A 209 -16.58 -10.24 -1.40
N ILE A 210 -16.99 -11.31 -2.07
CA ILE A 210 -17.56 -11.24 -3.42
C ILE A 210 -18.91 -10.52 -3.39
N GLN A 211 -19.77 -10.80 -2.39
CA GLN A 211 -21.02 -10.08 -2.21
C GLN A 211 -20.82 -8.57 -2.02
N GLY A 212 -19.83 -8.17 -1.26
CA GLY A 212 -19.54 -6.76 -1.05
C GLY A 212 -18.90 -6.05 -2.26
N LEU A 213 -18.34 -6.80 -3.20
CA LEU A 213 -17.79 -6.29 -4.46
C LEU A 213 -18.77 -6.41 -5.62
N ARG A 214 -19.89 -7.11 -5.43
CA ARG A 214 -20.86 -7.48 -6.47
C ARG A 214 -21.31 -6.30 -7.30
N ASP A 215 -21.79 -5.24 -6.68
CA ASP A 215 -22.34 -4.08 -7.37
C ASP A 215 -21.34 -3.47 -8.36
N ARG A 216 -20.05 -3.44 -8.01
CA ARG A 216 -18.98 -2.94 -8.90
C ARG A 216 -18.73 -3.86 -10.09
N TYR A 217 -18.75 -5.18 -9.86
CA TYR A 217 -18.60 -6.16 -10.94
C TYR A 217 -19.82 -6.13 -11.87
N GLU A 218 -21.03 -6.04 -11.33
CA GLU A 218 -22.28 -5.94 -12.09
C GLU A 218 -22.32 -4.68 -12.95
N GLU A 219 -21.96 -3.52 -12.38
CA GLU A 219 -21.87 -2.27 -13.13
C GLU A 219 -20.82 -2.34 -14.25
N HIS A 220 -19.66 -2.92 -13.97
CA HIS A 220 -18.57 -3.01 -14.95
C HIS A 220 -18.90 -3.96 -16.11
N HIS A 221 -19.51 -5.11 -15.82
CA HIS A 221 -19.79 -6.15 -16.80
C HIS A 221 -21.20 -6.07 -17.41
N GLY A 222 -22.08 -5.25 -16.86
CA GLY A 222 -23.47 -5.11 -17.32
C GLY A 222 -24.30 -6.37 -17.11
N VAL A 223 -24.05 -7.13 -16.04
CA VAL A 223 -24.74 -8.37 -15.67
C VAL A 223 -25.20 -8.31 -14.23
N GLU A 224 -26.19 -9.12 -13.86
CA GLU A 224 -26.62 -9.31 -12.47
C GLU A 224 -26.22 -10.72 -12.01
N SER A 225 -25.76 -10.84 -10.78
CA SER A 225 -25.42 -12.13 -10.13
C SER A 225 -26.33 -12.40 -8.94
N THR A 226 -26.85 -13.63 -8.84
CA THR A 226 -27.66 -14.03 -7.68
C THR A 226 -26.75 -14.46 -6.51
N ASP A 227 -27.28 -14.44 -5.29
CA ASP A 227 -26.55 -14.91 -4.11
C ASP A 227 -26.14 -16.38 -4.26
N GLU A 228 -27.02 -17.22 -4.80
CA GLU A 228 -26.74 -18.63 -5.06
C GLU A 228 -25.60 -18.81 -6.07
N ALA A 229 -25.53 -17.96 -7.10
CA ALA A 229 -24.44 -18.03 -8.08
C ALA A 229 -23.09 -17.66 -7.44
N VAL A 230 -23.06 -16.69 -6.55
CA VAL A 230 -21.85 -16.31 -5.80
C VAL A 230 -21.42 -17.45 -4.85
N GLU A 231 -22.35 -18.01 -4.08
CA GLU A 231 -22.06 -19.12 -3.17
C GLU A 231 -21.52 -20.35 -3.89
N GLU A 232 -22.19 -20.76 -4.99
CA GLU A 232 -21.75 -21.91 -5.78
C GLU A 232 -20.40 -21.68 -6.47
N ALA A 233 -20.14 -20.48 -6.97
CA ALA A 233 -18.86 -20.15 -7.57
C ALA A 233 -17.70 -20.30 -6.56
N VAL A 234 -17.89 -19.85 -5.32
CA VAL A 234 -16.87 -19.99 -4.26
C VAL A 234 -16.70 -21.45 -3.87
N ARG A 235 -17.80 -22.20 -3.64
CA ARG A 235 -17.75 -23.61 -3.22
C ARG A 235 -17.15 -24.55 -4.27
N LEU A 236 -17.24 -24.18 -5.56
CA LEU A 236 -16.68 -24.99 -6.66
C LEU A 236 -15.18 -24.71 -6.88
N THR A 237 -14.67 -23.61 -6.35
CA THR A 237 -13.26 -23.18 -6.52
C THR A 237 -12.41 -23.41 -5.27
N ASP A 238 -13.01 -23.81 -4.15
CA ASP A 238 -12.33 -24.22 -2.91
C ASP A 238 -11.87 -25.69 -2.99
#